data_dcd8a18a9ba8e1ba0ef581a8c39ac558
#
_entry.id   dcd8a18a9ba8e1ba0ef581a8c39ac558
#
_cell.length_a   1.000
_cell.length_b   1.000
_cell.length_c   1.000
_cell.angle_alpha   90.00
_cell.angle_beta   90.00
_cell.angle_gamma   90.00
#
_symmetry.space_group_name_H-M   'P 1'
#
loop_
_entity.id
_entity.type
_entity.pdbx_description
1 polymer ?
#
loop_
_entity_poly.entity_id
_entity_poly.type
_entity_poly.pdbx_seq_one_letter_code
_entity_poly.pdbx_strand_id
1 'polypeptide(L)'
;MRCLLTLLMSVVSLYVFADNEELYRSLDEAIAQAPDFVRKREQRIDVIKQRLQNVADDEKRYQLTCSLFNEYMPYRSDSAAKYVHEAILLSEKRGNKSDLCLTRSLLAFLCSSTGQYVESKRILDSTDISGVDREALGQYYKSLAHVYGEMAYYSNIPKLKNEFFAKQEEYTERIYEILPPTHDYYLQRKEQDCYKKGDIEGALHYNDKRLENARPDSHEFAIVAFYRFMDLHKAGRTQEAMAWLAKSAICDVHNAVMDQGSLWELANLLSQEGQLERARVYINFAWECANSYSTHMRSWQISPILSSIDRKYQNEIEHTNSMLTSMTIAVSVLLLILAALLLYEYRRRRQLKEAHNELSEKNAQMKNLNDELLQANLALDDTNRQLKALISQLNEQTRVKEVYVGRFMSLCSDYIDKIDDFRKRVNRMVKGHEYEELYRLTKSTEMKSQEIDDLCANFDYAFLHLFPNFVADFNALLIPEERLEVTGEYKLNTTLRIFALIRLGIEDSSKIAKFLHYSVNTIYNYRARVKNIAVTHRDDFEVRVKQIGM
;
A
#
# COMPACT_ATOMS: atom_id res chain seq x y z
N MET A 1 -26.90 5.52 23.86
CA MET A 1 -27.22 4.72 22.65
C MET A 1 -26.46 5.18 21.42
N ARG A 2 -26.44 6.47 21.01
CA ARG A 2 -25.64 6.96 19.85
C ARG A 2 -24.12 6.74 19.98
N CYS A 3 -23.51 6.99 21.14
CA CYS A 3 -22.07 6.75 21.35
C CYS A 3 -21.68 5.25 21.31
N LEU A 4 -22.57 4.35 21.74
CA LEU A 4 -22.33 2.91 21.64
C LEU A 4 -22.41 2.42 20.20
N LEU A 5 -23.34 2.99 19.42
CA LEU A 5 -23.46 2.68 17.97
C LEU A 5 -22.26 3.18 17.17
N THR A 6 -21.74 4.38 17.48
CA THR A 6 -20.53 4.92 16.84
C THR A 6 -19.28 4.12 17.23
N LEU A 7 -19.18 3.67 18.47
CA LEU A 7 -18.08 2.80 18.92
C LEU A 7 -18.15 1.42 18.26
N LEU A 8 -19.35 0.84 18.15
CA LEU A 8 -19.57 -0.44 17.45
C LEU A 8 -19.26 -0.30 15.96
N MET A 9 -19.69 0.78 15.30
CA MET A 9 -19.34 1.05 13.89
C MET A 9 -17.83 1.25 13.69
N SER A 10 -17.13 1.92 14.60
CA SER A 10 -15.69 2.10 14.50
C SER A 10 -14.91 0.79 14.74
N VAL A 11 -15.38 -0.08 15.63
CA VAL A 11 -14.78 -1.41 15.86
C VAL A 11 -15.02 -2.34 14.66
N VAL A 12 -16.24 -2.34 14.10
CA VAL A 12 -16.57 -3.12 12.90
C VAL A 12 -15.77 -2.61 11.69
N SER A 13 -15.63 -1.29 11.52
CA SER A 13 -14.82 -0.73 10.43
C SER A 13 -13.33 -1.07 10.57
N LEU A 14 -12.79 -1.10 11.80
CA LEU A 14 -11.40 -1.53 12.05
C LEU A 14 -11.18 -3.02 11.76
N TYR A 15 -12.16 -3.88 12.06
CA TYR A 15 -12.10 -5.32 11.76
C TYR A 15 -12.13 -5.59 10.25
N VAL A 16 -13.04 -4.92 9.52
CA VAL A 16 -13.15 -5.02 8.06
C VAL A 16 -11.91 -4.42 7.35
N PHE A 17 -11.31 -3.38 7.92
CA PHE A 17 -10.06 -2.80 7.41
C PHE A 17 -8.87 -3.77 7.57
N ALA A 18 -8.81 -4.50 8.68
CA ALA A 18 -7.76 -5.50 8.91
C ALA A 18 -7.92 -6.70 7.97
N ASP A 19 -9.15 -7.10 7.67
CA ASP A 19 -9.48 -8.21 6.75
C ASP A 19 -9.11 -7.86 5.30
N ASN A 20 -9.36 -6.61 4.87
CA ASN A 20 -8.98 -6.13 3.53
C ASN A 20 -7.45 -6.07 3.35
N GLU A 21 -6.69 -5.69 4.36
CA GLU A 21 -5.22 -5.67 4.29
C GLU A 21 -4.61 -7.07 4.13
N GLU A 22 -5.22 -8.09 4.72
CA GLU A 22 -4.81 -9.48 4.52
C GLU A 22 -5.10 -9.94 3.09
N LEU A 23 -6.28 -9.60 2.55
CA LEU A 23 -6.62 -9.87 1.15
C LEU A 23 -5.68 -9.15 0.18
N TYR A 24 -5.34 -7.89 0.46
CA TYR A 24 -4.40 -7.16 -0.40
C TYR A 24 -2.99 -7.74 -0.35
N ARG A 25 -2.51 -8.23 0.80
CA ARG A 25 -1.24 -8.96 0.87
C ARG A 25 -1.30 -10.26 0.06
N SER A 26 -2.39 -11.01 0.18
CA SER A 26 -2.61 -12.22 -0.61
C SER A 26 -2.62 -11.93 -2.12
N LEU A 27 -3.20 -10.80 -2.52
CA LEU A 27 -3.16 -10.35 -3.91
C LEU A 27 -1.76 -9.93 -4.35
N ASP A 28 -1.02 -9.21 -3.51
CA ASP A 28 0.37 -8.83 -3.77
C ASP A 28 1.25 -10.08 -3.97
N GLU A 29 1.05 -11.11 -3.14
CA GLU A 29 1.72 -12.41 -3.27
C GLU A 29 1.30 -13.16 -4.54
N ALA A 30 0.01 -13.16 -4.87
CA ALA A 30 -0.50 -13.78 -6.09
C ALA A 30 0.09 -13.11 -7.34
N ILE A 31 0.15 -11.78 -7.38
CA ILE A 31 0.78 -11.03 -8.48
C ILE A 31 2.27 -11.37 -8.59
N ALA A 32 2.99 -11.46 -7.48
CA ALA A 32 4.40 -11.84 -7.48
C ALA A 32 4.62 -13.26 -8.02
N GLN A 33 3.66 -14.17 -7.80
CA GLN A 33 3.67 -15.56 -8.26
C GLN A 33 2.98 -15.75 -9.62
N ALA A 34 2.46 -14.70 -10.25
CA ALA A 34 1.73 -14.79 -11.51
C ALA A 34 2.45 -15.59 -12.62
N PRO A 35 3.79 -15.50 -12.79
CA PRO A 35 4.50 -16.32 -13.77
C PRO A 35 4.35 -17.83 -13.54
N ASP A 36 4.18 -18.28 -12.30
CA ASP A 36 4.00 -19.69 -11.97
C ASP A 36 2.59 -20.17 -12.34
N PHE A 37 1.58 -19.35 -12.14
CA PHE A 37 0.21 -19.64 -12.57
C PHE A 37 0.10 -19.67 -14.09
N VAL A 38 0.75 -18.74 -14.78
CA VAL A 38 0.88 -18.77 -16.25
C VAL A 38 1.51 -20.07 -16.70
N ARG A 39 2.62 -20.49 -16.11
CA ARG A 39 3.31 -21.75 -16.44
C ARG A 39 2.42 -22.97 -16.23
N LYS A 40 1.65 -23.01 -15.13
CA LYS A 40 0.68 -24.08 -14.87
C LYS A 40 -0.42 -24.11 -15.93
N ARG A 41 -0.90 -22.97 -16.38
CA ARG A 41 -1.89 -22.88 -17.46
C ARG A 41 -1.33 -23.37 -18.79
N GLU A 42 -0.14 -22.92 -19.17
CA GLU A 42 0.54 -23.37 -20.39
C GLU A 42 0.75 -24.90 -20.38
N GLN A 43 1.13 -25.47 -19.23
CA GLN A 43 1.24 -26.92 -19.08
C GLN A 43 -0.09 -27.64 -19.31
N ARG A 44 -1.23 -27.13 -18.79
CA ARG A 44 -2.55 -27.70 -19.07
C ARG A 44 -2.88 -27.64 -20.56
N ILE A 45 -2.64 -26.51 -21.18
CA ILE A 45 -2.84 -26.30 -22.60
C ILE A 45 -2.00 -27.28 -23.41
N ASP A 46 -0.74 -27.45 -23.07
CA ASP A 46 0.15 -28.38 -23.80
C ASP A 46 -0.28 -29.85 -23.68
N VAL A 47 -0.78 -30.25 -22.51
CA VAL A 47 -1.37 -31.59 -22.35
C VAL A 47 -2.57 -31.78 -23.28
N ILE A 48 -3.44 -30.78 -23.42
CA ILE A 48 -4.59 -30.88 -24.33
C ILE A 48 -4.12 -30.91 -25.78
N LYS A 49 -3.13 -30.09 -26.17
CA LYS A 49 -2.55 -30.11 -27.53
C LYS A 49 -1.95 -31.46 -27.89
N GLN A 50 -1.19 -32.05 -26.97
CA GLN A 50 -0.61 -33.39 -27.19
C GLN A 50 -1.68 -34.45 -27.38
N ARG A 51 -2.76 -34.39 -26.60
CA ARG A 51 -3.93 -35.28 -26.80
C ARG A 51 -4.58 -35.07 -28.16
N LEU A 52 -4.75 -33.79 -28.57
CA LEU A 52 -5.37 -33.43 -29.85
C LEU A 52 -4.59 -33.97 -31.04
N GLN A 53 -3.25 -33.98 -30.98
CA GLN A 53 -2.38 -34.51 -32.03
C GLN A 53 -2.55 -36.03 -32.22
N ASN A 54 -2.88 -36.76 -31.16
CA ASN A 54 -2.93 -38.19 -31.16
C ASN A 54 -4.35 -38.76 -31.34
N VAL A 55 -5.38 -37.92 -31.53
CA VAL A 55 -6.76 -38.33 -31.70
C VAL A 55 -7.17 -38.27 -33.16
N ALA A 56 -7.67 -39.40 -33.69
CA ALA A 56 -8.20 -39.49 -35.04
C ALA A 56 -9.72 -39.28 -35.11
N ASP A 57 -10.44 -39.52 -34.03
CA ASP A 57 -11.89 -39.37 -33.95
C ASP A 57 -12.32 -37.91 -33.97
N ASP A 58 -13.15 -37.54 -34.93
CA ASP A 58 -13.57 -36.13 -35.13
C ASP A 58 -14.41 -35.60 -33.96
N GLU A 59 -15.16 -36.46 -33.23
CA GLU A 59 -15.89 -36.05 -32.02
C GLU A 59 -14.94 -35.66 -30.90
N LYS A 60 -13.98 -36.49 -30.59
CA LYS A 60 -12.97 -36.24 -29.56
C LYS A 60 -12.07 -35.05 -29.95
N ARG A 61 -11.74 -34.89 -31.25
CA ARG A 61 -11.02 -33.72 -31.74
C ARG A 61 -11.81 -32.45 -31.48
N TYR A 62 -13.11 -32.46 -31.78
CA TYR A 62 -13.99 -31.33 -31.49
C TYR A 62 -13.98 -30.96 -30.00
N GLN A 63 -14.20 -31.96 -29.13
CA GLN A 63 -14.22 -31.74 -27.68
C GLN A 63 -12.88 -31.17 -27.13
N LEU A 64 -11.74 -31.69 -27.61
CA LEU A 64 -10.42 -31.20 -27.23
C LEU A 64 -10.16 -29.79 -27.78
N THR A 65 -10.63 -29.47 -28.98
CA THR A 65 -10.54 -28.16 -29.60
C THR A 65 -11.38 -27.14 -28.85
N CYS A 66 -12.59 -27.49 -28.43
CA CYS A 66 -13.41 -26.66 -27.54
C CYS A 66 -12.75 -26.48 -26.14
N SER A 67 -12.12 -27.53 -25.63
CA SER A 67 -11.35 -27.42 -24.37
C SER A 67 -10.17 -26.42 -24.50
N LEU A 68 -9.47 -26.44 -25.64
CA LEU A 68 -8.41 -25.43 -25.93
C LEU A 68 -9.00 -24.03 -26.07
N PHE A 69 -10.13 -23.86 -26.73
CA PHE A 69 -10.83 -22.59 -26.77
C PHE A 69 -11.14 -22.07 -25.36
N ASN A 70 -11.69 -22.91 -24.48
CA ASN A 70 -12.03 -22.53 -23.11
C ASN A 70 -10.78 -22.15 -22.28
N GLU A 71 -9.66 -22.85 -22.47
CA GLU A 71 -8.40 -22.48 -21.83
C GLU A 71 -7.85 -21.15 -22.37
N TYR A 72 -7.98 -20.87 -23.67
CA TYR A 72 -7.45 -19.66 -24.27
C TYR A 72 -8.36 -18.45 -24.12
N MET A 73 -9.67 -18.65 -23.97
CA MET A 73 -10.68 -17.58 -23.95
C MET A 73 -10.38 -16.47 -22.93
N PRO A 74 -10.06 -16.74 -21.66
CA PRO A 74 -9.67 -15.71 -20.71
C PRO A 74 -8.17 -15.39 -20.72
N TYR A 75 -7.36 -16.05 -21.57
CA TYR A 75 -5.90 -16.00 -21.53
C TYR A 75 -5.27 -15.32 -22.76
N ARG A 76 -5.67 -15.73 -23.99
CA ARG A 76 -5.17 -15.18 -25.25
C ARG A 76 -6.26 -15.21 -26.32
N SER A 77 -6.75 -14.05 -26.69
CA SER A 77 -7.89 -13.91 -27.61
C SER A 77 -7.58 -14.42 -29.04
N ASP A 78 -6.36 -14.23 -29.52
CA ASP A 78 -5.88 -14.69 -30.83
C ASP A 78 -5.88 -16.22 -30.93
N SER A 79 -5.36 -16.89 -29.90
CA SER A 79 -5.35 -18.33 -29.80
C SER A 79 -6.75 -18.91 -29.58
N ALA A 80 -7.60 -18.24 -28.79
CA ALA A 80 -9.01 -18.61 -28.65
C ALA A 80 -9.72 -18.54 -30.02
N ALA A 81 -9.51 -17.46 -30.78
CA ALA A 81 -10.06 -17.32 -32.13
C ALA A 81 -9.62 -18.44 -33.06
N LYS A 82 -8.34 -18.83 -33.03
CA LYS A 82 -7.82 -19.95 -33.79
C LYS A 82 -8.59 -21.25 -33.48
N TYR A 83 -8.70 -21.60 -32.20
CA TYR A 83 -9.31 -22.89 -31.83
C TYR A 83 -10.83 -22.92 -32.00
N VAL A 84 -11.54 -21.81 -31.84
CA VAL A 84 -12.97 -21.77 -32.16
C VAL A 84 -13.21 -21.86 -33.66
N HIS A 85 -12.34 -21.31 -34.51
CA HIS A 85 -12.44 -21.53 -35.96
C HIS A 85 -12.19 -22.99 -36.34
N GLU A 86 -11.21 -23.65 -35.71
CA GLU A 86 -10.98 -25.09 -35.90
C GLU A 86 -12.20 -25.92 -35.44
N ALA A 87 -12.82 -25.52 -34.32
CA ALA A 87 -14.05 -26.19 -33.85
C ALA A 87 -15.24 -26.01 -34.81
N ILE A 88 -15.37 -24.82 -35.43
CA ILE A 88 -16.40 -24.56 -36.48
C ILE A 88 -16.18 -25.52 -37.66
N LEU A 89 -14.95 -25.62 -38.18
CA LEU A 89 -14.65 -26.52 -39.29
C LEU A 89 -14.94 -27.99 -38.97
N LEU A 90 -14.63 -28.40 -37.73
CA LEU A 90 -14.96 -29.76 -37.26
C LEU A 90 -16.46 -29.98 -37.15
N SER A 91 -17.23 -29.00 -36.69
CA SER A 91 -18.68 -29.06 -36.60
C SER A 91 -19.32 -29.14 -37.99
N GLU A 92 -18.83 -28.38 -38.96
CA GLU A 92 -19.26 -28.43 -40.35
C GLU A 92 -18.97 -29.79 -40.98
N LYS A 93 -17.76 -30.33 -40.80
CA LYS A 93 -17.35 -31.66 -41.29
C LYS A 93 -18.25 -32.76 -40.73
N ARG A 94 -18.63 -32.65 -39.42
CA ARG A 94 -19.48 -33.63 -38.74
C ARG A 94 -20.97 -33.46 -39.10
N GLY A 95 -21.34 -32.35 -39.70
CA GLY A 95 -22.76 -32.04 -40.02
C GLY A 95 -23.63 -31.80 -38.77
N ASN A 96 -23.01 -31.52 -37.60
CA ASN A 96 -23.74 -31.29 -36.35
C ASN A 96 -24.16 -29.83 -36.26
N LYS A 97 -25.43 -29.56 -36.45
CA LYS A 97 -26.00 -28.23 -36.44
C LYS A 97 -25.90 -27.55 -35.08
N SER A 98 -26.09 -28.28 -33.98
CA SER A 98 -25.99 -27.74 -32.63
C SER A 98 -24.57 -27.30 -32.30
N ASP A 99 -23.58 -28.17 -32.59
CA ASP A 99 -22.16 -27.82 -32.40
C ASP A 99 -21.74 -26.63 -33.27
N LEU A 100 -22.23 -26.54 -34.51
CA LEU A 100 -21.94 -25.43 -35.40
C LEU A 100 -22.56 -24.14 -34.89
N CYS A 101 -23.81 -24.15 -34.43
CA CYS A 101 -24.45 -23.02 -33.80
C CYS A 101 -23.70 -22.56 -32.53
N LEU A 102 -23.35 -23.53 -31.67
CA LEU A 102 -22.59 -23.28 -30.44
C LEU A 102 -21.25 -22.59 -30.72
N THR A 103 -20.43 -23.18 -31.62
CA THR A 103 -19.09 -22.67 -31.90
C THR A 103 -19.10 -21.34 -32.62
N ARG A 104 -20.04 -21.10 -33.54
CA ARG A 104 -20.24 -19.77 -34.16
C ARG A 104 -20.67 -18.72 -33.12
N SER A 105 -21.54 -19.11 -32.20
CA SER A 105 -21.97 -18.23 -31.12
C SER A 105 -20.82 -17.89 -30.16
N LEU A 106 -19.94 -18.87 -29.85
CA LEU A 106 -18.73 -18.63 -29.06
C LEU A 106 -17.74 -17.69 -29.78
N LEU A 107 -17.55 -17.87 -31.10
CA LEU A 107 -16.74 -16.94 -31.88
C LEU A 107 -17.31 -15.51 -31.87
N ALA A 108 -18.64 -15.39 -32.04
CA ALA A 108 -19.31 -14.11 -31.98
C ALA A 108 -19.19 -13.45 -30.59
N PHE A 109 -19.28 -14.25 -29.53
CA PHE A 109 -19.05 -13.79 -28.16
C PHE A 109 -17.61 -13.27 -27.97
N LEU A 110 -16.61 -14.00 -28.45
CA LEU A 110 -15.21 -13.57 -28.42
C LEU A 110 -15.02 -12.27 -29.22
N CYS A 111 -15.59 -12.18 -30.43
CA CYS A 111 -15.56 -10.96 -31.24
C CYS A 111 -16.15 -9.75 -30.49
N SER A 112 -17.31 -9.92 -29.84
CA SER A 112 -17.93 -8.83 -29.08
C SER A 112 -17.12 -8.44 -27.85
N SER A 113 -16.54 -9.41 -27.13
CA SER A 113 -15.67 -9.17 -25.97
C SER A 113 -14.36 -8.46 -26.34
N THR A 114 -13.93 -8.57 -27.60
CA THR A 114 -12.73 -7.90 -28.12
C THR A 114 -13.03 -6.61 -28.90
N GLY A 115 -14.29 -6.14 -28.92
CA GLY A 115 -14.71 -4.91 -29.58
C GLY A 115 -15.05 -5.03 -31.07
N GLN A 116 -15.06 -6.26 -31.63
CA GLN A 116 -15.38 -6.53 -33.04
C GLN A 116 -16.90 -6.74 -33.22
N TYR A 117 -17.70 -5.74 -32.89
CA TYR A 117 -19.17 -5.86 -32.81
C TYR A 117 -19.81 -6.16 -34.16
N VAL A 118 -19.31 -5.56 -35.25
CA VAL A 118 -19.82 -5.78 -36.60
C VAL A 118 -19.62 -7.22 -37.02
N GLU A 119 -18.45 -7.77 -36.76
CA GLU A 119 -18.14 -9.16 -37.07
C GLU A 119 -18.94 -10.14 -36.19
N SER A 120 -19.05 -9.85 -34.88
CA SER A 120 -19.91 -10.61 -33.98
C SER A 120 -21.36 -10.70 -34.50
N LYS A 121 -21.92 -9.55 -34.88
CA LYS A 121 -23.26 -9.48 -35.44
C LYS A 121 -23.39 -10.25 -36.74
N ARG A 122 -22.44 -10.09 -37.67
CA ARG A 122 -22.44 -10.80 -38.96
C ARG A 122 -22.45 -12.31 -38.78
N ILE A 123 -21.66 -12.83 -37.83
CA ILE A 123 -21.61 -14.25 -37.51
C ILE A 123 -22.96 -14.72 -36.99
N LEU A 124 -23.56 -14.03 -36.02
CA LEU A 124 -24.85 -14.38 -35.44
C LEU A 124 -25.98 -14.33 -36.44
N ASP A 125 -26.06 -13.29 -37.26
CA ASP A 125 -27.09 -13.14 -38.29
C ASP A 125 -27.03 -14.24 -39.36
N SER A 126 -25.84 -14.80 -39.61
CA SER A 126 -25.64 -15.89 -40.58
C SER A 126 -25.74 -17.30 -39.97
N THR A 127 -26.00 -17.43 -38.66
CA THR A 127 -26.07 -18.69 -37.98
C THR A 127 -27.49 -19.29 -38.06
N ASP A 128 -27.63 -20.50 -38.64
CA ASP A 128 -28.87 -21.24 -38.64
C ASP A 128 -29.16 -21.83 -37.24
N ILE A 129 -30.28 -21.40 -36.66
CA ILE A 129 -30.76 -21.89 -35.35
C ILE A 129 -31.88 -22.89 -35.42
N SER A 130 -32.23 -23.35 -36.62
CA SER A 130 -33.33 -24.29 -36.82
C SER A 130 -32.95 -25.70 -36.39
N GLY A 131 -33.69 -26.25 -35.42
CA GLY A 131 -33.51 -27.65 -34.95
C GLY A 131 -32.25 -27.86 -34.11
N VAL A 132 -31.66 -26.77 -33.55
CA VAL A 132 -30.54 -26.86 -32.61
C VAL A 132 -31.03 -27.17 -31.19
N ASP A 133 -30.16 -27.76 -30.36
CA ASP A 133 -30.48 -28.04 -28.96
C ASP A 133 -30.54 -26.79 -28.09
N ARG A 134 -31.00 -26.95 -26.85
CA ARG A 134 -31.16 -25.82 -25.89
C ARG A 134 -29.85 -25.16 -25.48
N GLU A 135 -28.77 -25.91 -25.42
CA GLU A 135 -27.45 -25.42 -25.02
C GLU A 135 -26.90 -24.45 -26.09
N ALA A 136 -26.90 -24.92 -27.36
CA ALA A 136 -26.47 -24.09 -28.49
C ALA A 136 -27.34 -22.86 -28.66
N LEU A 137 -28.66 -23.00 -28.51
CA LEU A 137 -29.62 -21.89 -28.60
C LEU A 137 -29.43 -20.89 -27.45
N GLY A 138 -29.18 -21.40 -26.23
CA GLY A 138 -28.86 -20.56 -25.06
C GLY A 138 -27.60 -19.72 -25.28
N GLN A 139 -26.52 -20.36 -25.80
CA GLN A 139 -25.28 -19.64 -26.11
C GLN A 139 -25.48 -18.62 -27.26
N TYR A 140 -26.30 -18.94 -28.25
CA TYR A 140 -26.63 -18.02 -29.34
C TYR A 140 -27.28 -16.74 -28.82
N TYR A 141 -28.33 -16.85 -28.00
CA TYR A 141 -28.99 -15.66 -27.43
C TYR A 141 -28.13 -14.95 -26.40
N LYS A 142 -27.31 -15.70 -25.65
CA LYS A 142 -26.29 -15.10 -24.76
C LYS A 142 -25.34 -14.20 -25.54
N SER A 143 -24.86 -14.66 -26.71
CA SER A 143 -23.96 -13.89 -27.56
C SER A 143 -24.64 -12.66 -28.18
N LEU A 144 -25.92 -12.79 -28.58
CA LEU A 144 -26.73 -11.65 -29.03
C LEU A 144 -26.92 -10.63 -27.91
N ALA A 145 -27.34 -11.07 -26.73
CA ALA A 145 -27.52 -10.18 -25.59
C ALA A 145 -26.20 -9.50 -25.19
N HIS A 146 -25.07 -10.20 -25.30
CA HIS A 146 -23.75 -9.65 -25.02
C HIS A 146 -23.36 -8.56 -26.03
N VAL A 147 -23.41 -8.83 -27.33
CA VAL A 147 -22.98 -7.85 -28.33
C VAL A 147 -23.83 -6.56 -28.29
N TYR A 148 -25.13 -6.70 -28.08
CA TYR A 148 -26.00 -5.52 -27.97
C TYR A 148 -25.79 -4.77 -26.65
N GLY A 149 -25.47 -5.48 -25.55
CA GLY A 149 -25.10 -4.88 -24.29
C GLY A 149 -23.80 -4.08 -24.40
N GLU A 150 -22.77 -4.62 -25.03
CA GLU A 150 -21.51 -3.94 -25.31
C GLU A 150 -21.71 -2.71 -26.21
N MET A 151 -22.46 -2.86 -27.31
CA MET A 151 -22.80 -1.74 -28.18
C MET A 151 -23.57 -0.63 -27.46
N ALA A 152 -24.48 -0.99 -26.55
CA ALA A 152 -25.21 -0.03 -25.72
C ALA A 152 -24.28 0.68 -24.72
N TYR A 153 -23.41 -0.08 -24.06
CA TYR A 153 -22.48 0.46 -23.07
C TYR A 153 -21.53 1.50 -23.68
N TYR A 154 -20.98 1.21 -24.87
CA TYR A 154 -20.02 2.09 -25.54
C TYR A 154 -20.67 3.16 -26.44
N SER A 155 -21.97 3.11 -26.64
CA SER A 155 -22.64 4.12 -27.44
C SER A 155 -22.82 5.44 -26.68
N ASN A 156 -22.27 6.53 -27.23
CA ASN A 156 -22.48 7.89 -26.75
C ASN A 156 -23.73 8.57 -27.34
N ILE A 157 -24.44 7.90 -28.28
CA ILE A 157 -25.64 8.42 -28.92
C ILE A 157 -26.87 7.87 -28.18
N PRO A 158 -27.62 8.70 -27.41
CA PRO A 158 -28.71 8.21 -26.55
C PRO A 158 -29.77 7.38 -27.27
N LYS A 159 -30.13 7.73 -28.48
CA LYS A 159 -31.09 6.99 -29.28
C LYS A 159 -30.61 5.58 -29.59
N LEU A 160 -29.38 5.44 -30.10
CA LEU A 160 -28.78 4.13 -30.41
C LEU A 160 -28.56 3.31 -29.14
N LYS A 161 -28.12 3.95 -28.05
CA LYS A 161 -27.97 3.31 -26.76
C LYS A 161 -29.25 2.64 -26.27
N ASN A 162 -30.37 3.36 -26.37
CA ASN A 162 -31.67 2.84 -25.96
C ASN A 162 -32.16 1.71 -26.90
N GLU A 163 -31.94 1.85 -28.22
CA GLU A 163 -32.26 0.79 -29.19
C GLU A 163 -31.45 -0.50 -28.91
N PHE A 164 -30.17 -0.37 -28.59
CA PHE A 164 -29.32 -1.51 -28.25
C PHE A 164 -29.72 -2.15 -26.93
N PHE A 165 -30.05 -1.35 -25.91
CA PHE A 165 -30.56 -1.91 -24.65
C PHE A 165 -31.88 -2.64 -24.84
N ALA A 166 -32.80 -2.10 -25.67
CA ALA A 166 -34.04 -2.79 -25.97
C ALA A 166 -33.80 -4.15 -26.66
N LYS A 167 -32.84 -4.22 -27.57
CA LYS A 167 -32.42 -5.48 -28.20
C LYS A 167 -31.78 -6.45 -27.21
N GLN A 168 -30.90 -5.95 -26.32
CA GLN A 168 -30.35 -6.77 -25.27
C GLN A 168 -31.44 -7.40 -24.39
N GLU A 169 -32.46 -6.63 -24.04
CA GLU A 169 -33.58 -7.08 -23.22
C GLU A 169 -34.40 -8.13 -23.95
N GLU A 170 -34.76 -7.90 -25.24
CA GLU A 170 -35.46 -8.87 -26.10
C GLU A 170 -34.74 -10.24 -26.09
N TYR A 171 -33.43 -10.27 -26.25
CA TYR A 171 -32.67 -11.51 -26.25
C TYR A 171 -32.49 -12.11 -24.83
N THR A 172 -32.49 -11.28 -23.82
CA THR A 172 -32.50 -11.75 -22.43
C THR A 172 -33.79 -12.49 -22.08
N GLU A 173 -34.95 -11.99 -22.55
CA GLU A 173 -36.23 -12.71 -22.38
C GLU A 173 -36.19 -14.08 -23.07
N ARG A 174 -35.60 -14.18 -24.26
CA ARG A 174 -35.40 -15.49 -24.92
C ARG A 174 -34.55 -16.44 -24.12
N ILE A 175 -33.54 -15.94 -23.43
CA ILE A 175 -32.70 -16.76 -22.55
C ILE A 175 -33.51 -17.32 -21.39
N TYR A 176 -34.40 -16.56 -20.78
CA TYR A 176 -35.28 -17.03 -19.71
C TYR A 176 -36.25 -18.13 -20.15
N GLU A 177 -36.68 -18.14 -21.43
CA GLU A 177 -37.50 -19.21 -21.99
C GLU A 177 -36.73 -20.53 -22.21
N ILE A 178 -35.42 -20.42 -22.46
CA ILE A 178 -34.59 -21.56 -22.89
C ILE A 178 -33.82 -22.17 -21.74
N LEU A 179 -33.12 -21.35 -20.93
CA LEU A 179 -32.27 -21.86 -19.87
C LEU A 179 -33.07 -22.16 -18.60
N PRO A 180 -32.73 -23.26 -17.89
CA PRO A 180 -33.37 -23.53 -16.61
C PRO A 180 -33.04 -22.49 -15.56
N PRO A 181 -33.91 -22.21 -14.57
CA PRO A 181 -33.69 -21.23 -13.52
C PRO A 181 -32.46 -21.49 -12.63
N THR A 182 -31.89 -22.67 -12.70
CA THR A 182 -30.67 -23.08 -11.97
C THR A 182 -29.38 -22.79 -12.76
N HIS A 183 -29.51 -22.46 -14.04
CA HIS A 183 -28.36 -22.19 -14.90
C HIS A 183 -27.67 -20.87 -14.49
N ASP A 184 -26.34 -20.87 -14.36
CA ASP A 184 -25.60 -19.70 -13.86
C ASP A 184 -25.91 -18.42 -14.66
N TYR A 185 -25.97 -18.49 -15.98
CA TYR A 185 -26.28 -17.30 -16.79
C TYR A 185 -27.71 -16.81 -16.60
N TYR A 186 -28.69 -17.68 -16.33
CA TYR A 186 -30.04 -17.29 -15.95
C TYR A 186 -30.02 -16.51 -14.63
N LEU A 187 -29.32 -17.06 -13.62
CA LEU A 187 -29.16 -16.43 -12.30
C LEU A 187 -28.44 -15.07 -12.42
N GLN A 188 -27.37 -15.01 -13.20
CA GLN A 188 -26.64 -13.77 -13.50
C GLN A 188 -27.54 -12.69 -14.09
N ARG A 189 -28.40 -13.05 -15.03
CA ARG A 189 -29.33 -12.07 -15.63
C ARG A 189 -30.37 -11.60 -14.63
N LYS A 190 -30.90 -12.46 -13.76
CA LYS A 190 -31.82 -12.10 -12.68
C LYS A 190 -31.16 -11.19 -11.65
N GLU A 191 -29.92 -11.48 -11.28
CA GLU A 191 -29.10 -10.61 -10.45
C GLU A 191 -28.98 -9.21 -11.06
N GLN A 192 -28.62 -9.11 -12.35
CA GLN A 192 -28.51 -7.83 -13.05
C GLN A 192 -29.85 -7.10 -13.17
N ASP A 193 -30.95 -7.79 -13.35
CA ASP A 193 -32.29 -7.20 -13.39
C ASP A 193 -32.66 -6.57 -12.04
N CYS A 194 -32.36 -7.26 -10.92
CA CYS A 194 -32.50 -6.73 -9.57
C CYS A 194 -31.58 -5.51 -9.36
N TYR A 195 -30.32 -5.64 -9.75
CA TYR A 195 -29.35 -4.53 -9.69
C TYR A 195 -29.84 -3.29 -10.43
N LYS A 196 -30.33 -3.42 -11.68
CA LYS A 196 -30.87 -2.29 -12.48
C LYS A 196 -32.04 -1.61 -11.77
N LYS A 197 -32.95 -2.38 -11.16
CA LYS A 197 -34.10 -1.90 -10.41
C LYS A 197 -33.75 -1.29 -9.04
N GLY A 198 -32.52 -1.45 -8.59
CA GLY A 198 -32.08 -1.01 -7.25
C GLY A 198 -32.47 -1.97 -6.13
N ASP A 199 -32.96 -3.16 -6.46
CA ASP A 199 -33.25 -4.25 -5.53
C ASP A 199 -31.96 -5.01 -5.21
N ILE A 200 -31.16 -4.46 -4.30
CA ILE A 200 -29.86 -5.01 -3.96
C ILE A 200 -29.97 -6.34 -3.18
N GLU A 201 -30.98 -6.47 -2.31
CA GLU A 201 -31.24 -7.71 -1.59
C GLU A 201 -31.60 -8.85 -2.56
N GLY A 202 -32.43 -8.57 -3.56
CA GLY A 202 -32.73 -9.50 -4.62
C GLY A 202 -31.50 -9.86 -5.46
N ALA A 203 -30.65 -8.88 -5.77
CA ALA A 203 -29.40 -9.12 -6.49
C ALA A 203 -28.47 -10.05 -5.70
N LEU A 204 -28.22 -9.76 -4.42
CA LEU A 204 -27.40 -10.57 -3.53
C LEU A 204 -27.95 -11.98 -3.36
N HIS A 205 -29.28 -12.16 -3.29
CA HIS A 205 -29.90 -13.47 -3.24
C HIS A 205 -29.58 -14.34 -4.47
N TYR A 206 -29.62 -13.74 -5.68
CA TYR A 206 -29.22 -14.49 -6.89
C TYR A 206 -27.70 -14.71 -6.93
N ASN A 207 -26.92 -13.78 -6.46
CA ASN A 207 -25.47 -13.92 -6.34
C ASN A 207 -25.09 -15.05 -5.38
N ASP A 208 -25.77 -15.18 -4.21
CA ASP A 208 -25.54 -16.27 -3.26
C ASP A 208 -25.74 -17.65 -3.93
N LYS A 209 -26.82 -17.83 -4.71
CA LYS A 209 -27.06 -19.06 -5.48
C LYS A 209 -25.94 -19.35 -6.50
N ARG A 210 -25.38 -18.32 -7.10
CA ARG A 210 -24.26 -18.46 -8.03
C ARG A 210 -22.99 -18.83 -7.29
N LEU A 211 -22.72 -18.25 -6.11
CA LEU A 211 -21.57 -18.60 -5.27
C LEU A 211 -21.61 -20.06 -4.79
N GLU A 212 -22.80 -20.57 -4.44
CA GLU A 212 -22.98 -22.00 -4.06
C GLU A 212 -22.57 -22.97 -5.19
N ASN A 213 -22.76 -22.57 -6.45
CA ASN A 213 -22.44 -23.37 -7.63
C ASN A 213 -21.00 -23.16 -8.15
N ALA A 214 -20.38 -22.01 -7.84
CA ALA A 214 -19.06 -21.67 -8.32
C ALA A 214 -17.97 -22.45 -7.55
N ARG A 215 -17.04 -23.03 -8.27
CA ARG A 215 -15.89 -23.70 -7.64
C ARG A 215 -14.98 -22.66 -6.98
N PRO A 216 -14.63 -22.82 -5.71
CA PRO A 216 -13.69 -21.92 -5.05
C PRO A 216 -12.40 -21.77 -5.87
N ASP A 217 -11.81 -20.58 -5.83
CA ASP A 217 -10.56 -20.25 -6.52
C ASP A 217 -10.56 -20.49 -8.04
N SER A 218 -11.73 -20.47 -8.67
CA SER A 218 -11.89 -20.59 -10.12
C SER A 218 -12.18 -19.24 -10.77
N HIS A 219 -12.04 -19.15 -12.09
CA HIS A 219 -12.46 -17.97 -12.84
C HIS A 219 -13.97 -17.73 -12.76
N GLU A 220 -14.78 -18.80 -12.70
CA GLU A 220 -16.22 -18.69 -12.47
C GLU A 220 -16.53 -18.01 -11.14
N PHE A 221 -15.82 -18.39 -10.06
CA PHE A 221 -15.93 -17.71 -8.77
C PHE A 221 -15.50 -16.24 -8.86
N ALA A 222 -14.42 -15.93 -9.59
CA ALA A 222 -13.98 -14.56 -9.80
C ALA A 222 -15.06 -13.69 -10.44
N ILE A 223 -15.75 -14.20 -11.45
CA ILE A 223 -16.86 -13.51 -12.11
C ILE A 223 -18.00 -13.24 -11.11
N VAL A 224 -18.41 -14.24 -10.33
CA VAL A 224 -19.49 -14.08 -9.34
C VAL A 224 -19.12 -13.08 -8.26
N ALA A 225 -17.88 -13.15 -7.78
CA ALA A 225 -17.34 -12.20 -6.78
C ALA A 225 -17.30 -10.76 -7.32
N PHE A 226 -17.00 -10.57 -8.60
CA PHE A 226 -17.04 -9.26 -9.25
C PHE A 226 -18.46 -8.68 -9.30
N TYR A 227 -19.47 -9.50 -9.61
CA TYR A 227 -20.86 -9.04 -9.56
C TYR A 227 -21.29 -8.70 -8.14
N ARG A 228 -20.89 -9.51 -7.14
CA ARG A 228 -21.14 -9.20 -5.74
C ARG A 228 -20.50 -7.88 -5.29
N PHE A 229 -19.30 -7.60 -5.77
CA PHE A 229 -18.69 -6.28 -5.59
C PHE A 229 -19.61 -5.17 -6.12
N MET A 230 -20.13 -5.31 -7.34
CA MET A 230 -21.00 -4.29 -7.96
C MET A 230 -22.26 -4.05 -7.11
N ASP A 231 -22.90 -5.12 -6.63
CA ASP A 231 -24.10 -5.06 -5.80
C ASP A 231 -23.83 -4.33 -4.48
N LEU A 232 -22.77 -4.74 -3.78
CA LEU A 232 -22.37 -4.15 -2.50
C LEU A 232 -21.92 -2.70 -2.65
N HIS A 233 -21.20 -2.38 -3.73
CA HIS A 233 -20.75 -1.03 -4.02
C HIS A 233 -21.95 -0.09 -4.26
N LYS A 234 -22.95 -0.54 -5.02
CA LYS A 234 -24.20 0.19 -5.23
C LYS A 234 -25.00 0.37 -3.94
N ALA A 235 -24.90 -0.58 -2.99
CA ALA A 235 -25.48 -0.47 -1.65
C ALA A 235 -24.71 0.50 -0.73
N GLY A 236 -23.58 1.05 -1.14
CA GLY A 236 -22.70 1.88 -0.30
C GLY A 236 -21.88 1.09 0.72
N ARG A 237 -21.83 -0.25 0.63
CA ARG A 237 -21.03 -1.15 1.48
C ARG A 237 -19.61 -1.27 0.94
N THR A 238 -18.93 -0.13 0.83
CA THR A 238 -17.67 0.00 0.05
C THR A 238 -16.58 -0.95 0.52
N GLN A 239 -16.34 -1.10 1.82
CA GLN A 239 -15.27 -1.94 2.33
C GLN A 239 -15.51 -3.44 2.06
N GLU A 240 -16.74 -3.90 2.21
CA GLU A 240 -17.12 -5.27 1.87
C GLU A 240 -17.03 -5.50 0.35
N ALA A 241 -17.46 -4.51 -0.44
CA ALA A 241 -17.33 -4.54 -1.88
C ALA A 241 -15.87 -4.70 -2.30
N MET A 242 -14.95 -3.93 -1.71
CA MET A 242 -13.52 -4.02 -2.01
C MET A 242 -12.93 -5.38 -1.63
N ALA A 243 -13.40 -6.01 -0.54
CA ALA A 243 -13.00 -7.36 -0.18
C ALA A 243 -13.38 -8.37 -1.28
N TRP A 244 -14.62 -8.30 -1.81
CA TRP A 244 -15.05 -9.18 -2.88
C TRP A 244 -14.34 -8.92 -4.19
N LEU A 245 -14.03 -7.66 -4.48
CA LEU A 245 -13.25 -7.28 -5.65
C LEU A 245 -11.81 -7.83 -5.58
N ALA A 246 -11.19 -7.77 -4.39
CA ALA A 246 -9.88 -8.37 -4.15
C ALA A 246 -9.90 -9.90 -4.30
N LYS A 247 -10.92 -10.57 -3.74
CA LYS A 247 -11.10 -12.03 -3.94
C LYS A 247 -11.24 -12.40 -5.41
N SER A 248 -12.02 -11.63 -6.17
CA SER A 248 -12.15 -11.80 -7.62
C SER A 248 -10.79 -11.66 -8.32
N ALA A 249 -10.03 -10.61 -8.01
CA ALA A 249 -8.72 -10.38 -8.60
C ALA A 249 -7.72 -11.49 -8.26
N ILE A 250 -7.70 -11.97 -7.01
CA ILE A 250 -6.83 -13.10 -6.58
C ILE A 250 -7.14 -14.35 -7.41
N CYS A 251 -8.42 -14.71 -7.54
CA CYS A 251 -8.81 -15.89 -8.31
C CYS A 251 -8.45 -15.75 -9.80
N ASP A 252 -8.61 -14.57 -10.39
CA ASP A 252 -8.21 -14.32 -11.77
C ASP A 252 -6.68 -14.45 -11.95
N VAL A 253 -5.88 -13.95 -11.03
CA VAL A 253 -4.42 -14.11 -11.06
C VAL A 253 -4.03 -15.57 -10.91
N HIS A 254 -4.63 -16.33 -9.98
CA HIS A 254 -4.38 -17.76 -9.77
C HIS A 254 -4.71 -18.59 -11.03
N ASN A 255 -5.72 -18.16 -11.77
CA ASN A 255 -6.12 -18.81 -13.01
C ASN A 255 -5.42 -18.25 -14.25
N ALA A 256 -4.43 -17.37 -14.09
CA ALA A 256 -3.74 -16.69 -15.20
C ALA A 256 -4.73 -16.09 -16.22
N VAL A 257 -5.78 -15.45 -15.74
CA VAL A 257 -6.73 -14.69 -16.57
C VAL A 257 -6.06 -13.39 -16.97
N MET A 258 -6.07 -13.10 -18.27
CA MET A 258 -5.47 -11.86 -18.81
C MET A 258 -6.51 -10.77 -19.06
N ASP A 259 -7.78 -11.15 -19.22
CA ASP A 259 -8.90 -10.21 -19.31
C ASP A 259 -9.42 -9.86 -17.91
N GLN A 260 -8.61 -9.16 -17.11
CA GLN A 260 -8.91 -8.89 -15.71
C GLN A 260 -9.72 -7.60 -15.55
N GLY A 261 -10.99 -7.74 -15.17
CA GLY A 261 -11.86 -6.60 -14.83
C GLY A 261 -11.68 -6.09 -13.41
N SER A 262 -11.54 -7.01 -12.47
CA SER A 262 -11.52 -6.73 -11.02
C SER A 262 -10.27 -5.95 -10.59
N LEU A 263 -9.12 -6.25 -11.16
CA LEU A 263 -7.85 -5.69 -10.70
C LEU A 263 -7.71 -4.19 -11.04
N TRP A 264 -8.10 -3.79 -12.26
CA TRP A 264 -8.03 -2.37 -12.62
C TRP A 264 -9.10 -1.54 -11.90
N GLU A 265 -10.27 -2.12 -11.62
CA GLU A 265 -11.30 -1.45 -10.81
C GLU A 265 -10.85 -1.30 -9.36
N LEU A 266 -10.23 -2.36 -8.78
CA LEU A 266 -9.63 -2.27 -7.45
C LEU A 266 -8.53 -1.19 -7.39
N ALA A 267 -7.66 -1.13 -8.41
CA ALA A 267 -6.65 -0.09 -8.51
C ALA A 267 -7.26 1.32 -8.55
N ASN A 268 -8.36 1.49 -9.29
CA ASN A 268 -9.10 2.74 -9.35
C ASN A 268 -9.64 3.16 -7.98
N LEU A 269 -10.29 2.24 -7.25
CA LEU A 269 -10.83 2.51 -5.92
C LEU A 269 -9.73 2.80 -4.89
N LEU A 270 -8.66 2.01 -4.87
CA LEU A 270 -7.50 2.25 -4.01
C LEU A 270 -6.85 3.62 -4.28
N SER A 271 -6.80 4.03 -5.55
CA SER A 271 -6.35 5.38 -5.93
C SER A 271 -7.25 6.49 -5.41
N GLN A 272 -8.55 6.24 -5.28
CA GLN A 272 -9.50 7.21 -4.71
C GLN A 272 -9.36 7.28 -3.18
N GLU A 273 -9.07 6.14 -2.53
CA GLU A 273 -8.77 6.08 -1.10
C GLU A 273 -7.37 6.61 -0.72
N GLY A 274 -6.57 7.00 -1.72
CA GLY A 274 -5.24 7.54 -1.51
C GLY A 274 -4.15 6.46 -1.37
N GLN A 275 -4.43 5.14 -1.58
CA GLN A 275 -3.44 4.05 -1.60
C GLN A 275 -2.73 3.97 -2.96
N LEU A 276 -2.01 5.05 -3.32
CA LEU A 276 -1.49 5.26 -4.68
C LEU A 276 -0.42 4.22 -5.08
N GLU A 277 0.37 3.76 -4.14
CA GLU A 277 1.43 2.77 -4.38
C GLU A 277 0.89 1.44 -4.86
N ARG A 278 -0.09 0.90 -4.09
CA ARG A 278 -0.74 -0.37 -4.41
C ARG A 278 -1.59 -0.25 -5.68
N ALA A 279 -2.34 0.86 -5.81
CA ALA A 279 -3.12 1.14 -7.01
C ALA A 279 -2.26 1.10 -8.28
N ARG A 280 -1.04 1.64 -8.19
CA ARG A 280 -0.10 1.68 -9.31
C ARG A 280 0.44 0.29 -9.67
N VAL A 281 0.76 -0.55 -8.70
CA VAL A 281 1.17 -1.93 -9.00
C VAL A 281 0.04 -2.69 -9.68
N TYR A 282 -1.18 -2.58 -9.15
CA TYR A 282 -2.33 -3.30 -9.68
C TYR A 282 -2.71 -2.86 -11.08
N ILE A 283 -2.73 -1.54 -11.35
CA ILE A 283 -3.08 -1.05 -12.68
C ILE A 283 -2.02 -1.40 -13.72
N ASN A 284 -0.72 -1.40 -13.36
CA ASN A 284 0.35 -1.80 -14.27
C ASN A 284 0.28 -3.29 -14.59
N PHE A 285 0.04 -4.14 -13.60
CA PHE A 285 -0.14 -5.56 -13.83
C PHE A 285 -1.38 -5.83 -14.70
N ALA A 286 -2.51 -5.14 -14.43
CA ALA A 286 -3.70 -5.24 -15.27
C ALA A 286 -3.45 -4.77 -16.71
N TRP A 287 -2.64 -3.72 -16.90
CA TRP A 287 -2.22 -3.24 -18.21
C TRP A 287 -1.35 -4.26 -18.97
N GLU A 288 -0.40 -4.89 -18.29
CA GLU A 288 0.43 -5.95 -18.87
C GLU A 288 -0.42 -7.16 -19.28
N CYS A 289 -1.37 -7.56 -18.43
CA CYS A 289 -2.32 -8.62 -18.74
C CYS A 289 -3.17 -8.28 -19.97
N ALA A 290 -3.75 -7.08 -20.02
CA ALA A 290 -4.58 -6.63 -21.15
C ALA A 290 -3.80 -6.60 -22.48
N ASN A 291 -2.54 -6.17 -22.45
CA ASN A 291 -1.67 -6.20 -23.62
C ASN A 291 -1.34 -7.65 -24.05
N SER A 292 -1.16 -8.55 -23.09
CA SER A 292 -0.92 -9.98 -23.34
C SER A 292 -2.16 -10.70 -23.88
N TYR A 293 -3.34 -10.23 -23.55
CA TYR A 293 -4.61 -10.74 -24.05
C TYR A 293 -4.85 -10.41 -25.54
N SER A 294 -4.09 -9.47 -26.10
CA SER A 294 -4.16 -9.02 -27.50
C SER A 294 -5.50 -8.33 -27.87
N THR A 295 -6.05 -7.53 -26.96
CA THR A 295 -7.25 -6.71 -27.25
C THR A 295 -6.98 -5.22 -27.04
N HIS A 296 -7.29 -4.40 -28.05
CA HIS A 296 -7.18 -2.94 -27.93
C HIS A 296 -8.22 -2.32 -27.01
N MET A 297 -9.35 -2.99 -26.83
CA MET A 297 -10.46 -2.48 -26.07
C MET A 297 -10.16 -2.34 -24.58
N ARG A 298 -9.52 -3.35 -23.99
CA ARG A 298 -9.12 -3.29 -22.58
C ARG A 298 -8.08 -2.21 -22.31
N SER A 299 -7.11 -2.09 -23.22
CA SER A 299 -6.11 -1.03 -23.14
C SER A 299 -6.74 0.36 -23.14
N TRP A 300 -7.78 0.56 -23.96
CA TRP A 300 -8.54 1.82 -23.99
C TRP A 300 -9.29 2.09 -22.67
N GLN A 301 -9.88 1.06 -22.04
CA GLN A 301 -10.56 1.20 -20.74
C GLN A 301 -9.60 1.53 -19.60
N ILE A 302 -8.44 0.86 -19.57
CA ILE A 302 -7.45 0.97 -18.48
C ILE A 302 -6.64 2.27 -18.62
N SER A 303 -6.36 2.73 -19.84
CA SER A 303 -5.47 3.89 -20.10
C SER A 303 -5.85 5.18 -19.35
N PRO A 304 -7.12 5.61 -19.27
CA PRO A 304 -7.48 6.80 -18.50
C PRO A 304 -7.23 6.65 -17.01
N ILE A 305 -7.47 5.45 -16.46
CA ILE A 305 -7.26 5.13 -15.05
C ILE A 305 -5.77 5.10 -14.75
N LEU A 306 -4.98 4.42 -15.58
CA LEU A 306 -3.52 4.40 -15.50
C LEU A 306 -2.95 5.81 -15.50
N SER A 307 -3.35 6.64 -16.49
CA SER A 307 -2.91 8.04 -16.58
C SER A 307 -3.30 8.88 -15.37
N SER A 308 -4.48 8.62 -14.79
CA SER A 308 -4.95 9.30 -13.59
C SER A 308 -4.13 8.92 -12.36
N ILE A 309 -3.87 7.62 -12.19
CA ILE A 309 -3.06 7.09 -11.08
C ILE A 309 -1.63 7.60 -11.21
N ASP A 310 -1.03 7.52 -12.39
CA ASP A 310 0.33 8.01 -12.63
C ASP A 310 0.47 9.50 -12.33
N ARG A 311 -0.49 10.31 -12.77
CA ARG A 311 -0.46 11.76 -12.49
C ARG A 311 -0.56 12.05 -10.99
N LYS A 312 -1.47 11.39 -10.25
CA LYS A 312 -1.58 11.56 -8.80
C LYS A 312 -0.28 11.18 -8.11
N TYR A 313 0.30 10.08 -8.53
CA TYR A 313 1.54 9.56 -8.00
C TYR A 313 2.73 10.48 -8.28
N GLN A 314 2.84 11.03 -9.50
CA GLN A 314 3.87 12.02 -9.84
C GLN A 314 3.74 13.28 -8.98
N ASN A 315 2.53 13.77 -8.78
CA ASN A 315 2.27 14.91 -7.91
C ASN A 315 2.72 14.64 -6.46
N GLU A 316 2.50 13.44 -5.95
CA GLU A 316 2.93 13.04 -4.60
C GLU A 316 4.45 12.94 -4.49
N ILE A 317 5.12 12.43 -5.55
CA ILE A 317 6.57 12.42 -5.64
C ILE A 317 7.13 13.84 -5.66
N GLU A 318 6.58 14.70 -6.51
CA GLU A 318 7.04 16.09 -6.61
C GLU A 318 6.90 16.81 -5.27
N HIS A 319 5.77 16.62 -4.57
CA HIS A 319 5.56 17.16 -3.24
C HIS A 319 6.59 16.61 -2.24
N THR A 320 6.79 15.30 -2.24
CA THR A 320 7.76 14.64 -1.35
C THR A 320 9.20 15.06 -1.66
N ASN A 321 9.57 15.16 -2.94
CA ASN A 321 10.88 15.65 -3.36
C ASN A 321 11.10 17.12 -2.97
N SER A 322 10.08 17.96 -3.10
CA SER A 322 10.12 19.35 -2.65
C SER A 322 10.32 19.44 -1.13
N MET A 323 9.60 18.61 -0.38
CA MET A 323 9.75 18.52 1.07
C MET A 323 11.17 18.03 1.46
N LEU A 324 11.66 16.96 0.82
CA LEU A 324 12.99 16.43 1.04
C LEU A 324 14.08 17.45 0.70
N THR A 325 13.92 18.17 -0.41
CA THR A 325 14.83 19.27 -0.82
C THR A 325 14.84 20.39 0.23
N SER A 326 13.66 20.78 0.70
CA SER A 326 13.53 21.79 1.75
C SER A 326 14.20 21.35 3.06
N MET A 327 14.00 20.09 3.46
CA MET A 327 14.67 19.51 4.64
C MET A 327 16.18 19.44 4.46
N THR A 328 16.66 19.06 3.27
CA THR A 328 18.10 19.00 2.96
C THR A 328 18.73 20.40 3.03
N ILE A 329 18.05 21.42 2.49
CA ILE A 329 18.49 22.82 2.59
C ILE A 329 18.52 23.26 4.06
N ALA A 330 17.48 22.96 4.84
CA ALA A 330 17.42 23.33 6.25
C ALA A 330 18.56 22.69 7.06
N VAL A 331 18.83 21.39 6.83
CA VAL A 331 19.96 20.68 7.48
C VAL A 331 21.30 21.28 7.04
N SER A 332 21.45 21.60 5.75
CA SER A 332 22.68 22.23 5.22
C SER A 332 22.93 23.61 5.85
N VAL A 333 21.88 24.43 5.98
CA VAL A 333 21.97 25.74 6.66
C VAL A 333 22.32 25.55 8.13
N LEU A 334 21.74 24.57 8.81
CA LEU A 334 22.05 24.28 10.21
C LEU A 334 23.52 23.87 10.40
N LEU A 335 24.04 23.06 9.48
CA LEU A 335 25.44 22.65 9.46
C LEU A 335 26.38 23.83 9.21
N LEU A 336 26.00 24.75 8.31
CA LEU A 336 26.76 25.98 8.07
C LEU A 336 26.78 26.89 9.29
N ILE A 337 25.64 27.06 9.98
CA ILE A 337 25.55 27.78 11.23
C ILE A 337 26.44 27.15 12.31
N LEU A 338 26.38 25.82 12.43
CA LEU A 338 27.23 25.07 13.37
C LEU A 338 28.72 25.28 13.06
N ALA A 339 29.08 25.17 11.78
CA ALA A 339 30.46 25.44 11.34
C ALA A 339 30.90 26.88 11.64
N ALA A 340 30.03 27.86 11.42
CA ALA A 340 30.28 29.25 11.74
C ALA A 340 30.46 29.45 13.26
N LEU A 341 29.63 28.81 14.09
CA LEU A 341 29.75 28.84 15.53
C LEU A 341 31.05 28.20 16.02
N LEU A 342 31.46 27.07 15.43
CA LEU A 342 32.72 26.41 15.72
C LEU A 342 33.91 27.27 15.33
N LEU A 343 33.85 27.96 14.17
CA LEU A 343 34.88 28.91 13.73
C LEU A 343 34.94 30.11 14.64
N TYR A 344 33.77 30.62 15.07
CA TYR A 344 33.69 31.73 16.03
C TYR A 344 34.31 31.32 17.38
N GLU A 345 33.95 30.16 17.89
CA GLU A 345 34.49 29.61 19.13
C GLU A 345 36.00 29.35 19.02
N TYR A 346 36.46 28.84 17.89
CA TYR A 346 37.90 28.64 17.60
C TYR A 346 38.66 29.98 17.60
N ARG A 347 38.11 31.01 16.93
CA ARG A 347 38.72 32.37 16.93
C ARG A 347 38.74 32.95 18.33
N ARG A 348 37.65 32.82 19.07
CA ARG A 348 37.56 33.28 20.45
C ARG A 348 38.56 32.58 21.39
N ARG A 349 38.69 31.25 21.24
CA ARG A 349 39.72 30.49 21.99
C ARG A 349 41.13 30.90 21.62
N ARG A 350 41.38 31.21 20.38
CA ARG A 350 42.68 31.71 19.92
C ARG A 350 42.99 33.09 20.50
N GLN A 351 42.04 34.01 20.49
CA GLN A 351 42.18 35.32 21.11
C GLN A 351 42.39 35.22 22.62
N LEU A 352 41.65 34.31 23.28
CA LEU A 352 41.81 34.00 24.69
C LEU A 352 43.20 33.43 25.01
N LYS A 353 43.70 32.56 24.11
CA LYS A 353 45.03 31.98 24.25
C LYS A 353 46.14 33.03 24.04
N GLU A 354 45.95 33.92 23.04
CA GLU A 354 46.87 35.03 22.80
C GLU A 354 46.87 36.01 24.00
N ALA A 355 45.69 36.37 24.50
CA ALA A 355 45.53 37.17 25.71
C ALA A 355 46.07 36.47 26.96
N HIS A 356 45.89 35.13 27.06
CA HIS A 356 46.45 34.37 28.15
C HIS A 356 47.97 34.26 28.07
N ASN A 357 48.53 34.14 26.86
CA ASN A 357 49.99 34.16 26.67
C ASN A 357 50.57 35.54 26.99
N GLU A 358 49.90 36.64 26.56
CA GLU A 358 50.28 37.99 26.91
C GLU A 358 50.19 38.24 28.44
N LEU A 359 49.12 37.72 29.05
CA LEU A 359 48.97 37.74 30.53
C LEU A 359 50.02 36.88 31.23
N SER A 360 50.37 35.70 30.65
CA SER A 360 51.40 34.83 31.14
C SER A 360 52.77 35.49 31.06
N GLU A 361 53.02 36.19 29.96
CA GLU A 361 54.27 36.95 29.76
C GLU A 361 54.39 38.11 30.75
N LYS A 362 53.29 38.85 30.98
CA LYS A 362 53.19 39.88 32.00
C LYS A 362 53.28 39.29 33.42
N ASN A 363 52.70 38.11 33.63
CA ASN A 363 52.83 37.41 34.91
C ASN A 363 54.25 36.86 35.14
N ALA A 364 54.95 36.46 34.04
CA ALA A 364 56.36 36.07 34.15
C ALA A 364 57.26 37.26 34.47
N GLN A 365 56.97 38.45 33.88
CA GLN A 365 57.63 39.70 34.25
C GLN A 365 57.30 40.12 35.68
N MET A 366 56.04 39.91 36.12
CA MET A 366 55.66 40.13 37.51
C MET A 366 56.24 39.13 38.48
N LYS A 367 56.49 37.84 38.01
CA LYS A 367 57.14 36.82 38.77
C LYS A 367 58.64 37.12 39.03
N ASN A 368 59.31 37.73 38.02
CA ASN A 368 60.68 38.25 38.23
C ASN A 368 60.70 39.41 39.22
N LEU A 369 59.59 40.15 39.33
CA LEU A 369 59.44 41.22 40.35
C LEU A 369 59.04 40.61 41.72
N ASN A 370 58.42 39.39 41.70
CA ASN A 370 57.97 38.69 42.92
C ASN A 370 59.00 37.73 43.50
N ASP A 371 60.14 37.46 42.83
CA ASP A 371 61.26 36.75 43.45
C ASP A 371 61.87 37.53 44.62
N GLU A 372 61.58 38.84 44.68
CA GLU A 372 61.80 39.67 45.90
C GLU A 372 60.73 39.47 46.99
N LEU A 373 59.66 38.76 46.67
CA LEU A 373 58.54 38.41 47.59
C LEU A 373 58.49 36.92 47.96
N LEU A 374 59.63 36.26 48.02
CA LEU A 374 59.75 34.80 48.20
C LEU A 374 59.22 34.26 49.55
N GLN A 375 58.79 35.12 50.46
CA GLN A 375 58.17 34.67 51.72
C GLN A 375 56.65 34.51 51.72
N ALA A 376 55.96 34.92 50.60
CA ALA A 376 54.52 34.75 50.46
C ALA A 376 54.13 33.39 49.79
N ASN A 377 55.11 32.60 49.36
CA ASN A 377 54.92 31.43 48.49
C ASN A 377 54.46 30.12 49.19
N LEU A 378 54.41 30.05 50.48
CA LEU A 378 53.92 28.85 51.19
C LEU A 378 52.38 28.76 51.22
N ALA A 379 51.67 29.88 50.98
CA ALA A 379 50.21 29.91 50.86
C ALA A 379 49.70 29.62 49.43
N LEU A 380 50.61 29.65 48.40
CA LEU A 380 50.22 29.45 46.99
C LEU A 380 50.21 27.98 46.56
N ASP A 381 50.89 27.12 47.34
CA ASP A 381 51.01 25.69 47.00
C ASP A 381 49.67 24.91 47.23
N ASP A 382 48.89 25.40 48.18
CA ASP A 382 47.59 24.77 48.48
C ASP A 382 46.53 25.14 47.42
N THR A 383 46.62 26.37 46.86
CA THR A 383 45.71 26.80 45.79
C THR A 383 45.99 26.10 44.46
N ASN A 384 47.24 25.72 44.17
CA ASN A 384 47.63 25.02 42.96
C ASN A 384 47.14 23.57 42.92
N ARG A 385 47.02 22.91 44.10
CA ARG A 385 46.45 21.55 44.19
C ARG A 385 44.93 21.54 43.93
N GLN A 386 44.21 22.53 44.41
CA GLN A 386 42.77 22.69 44.16
C GLN A 386 42.46 22.99 42.69
N LEU A 387 43.32 23.80 42.03
CA LEU A 387 43.12 24.11 40.59
C LEU A 387 43.35 22.91 39.68
N LYS A 388 44.30 22.02 40.01
CA LYS A 388 44.53 20.78 39.26
C LYS A 388 43.37 19.78 39.37
N ALA A 389 42.72 19.74 40.53
CA ALA A 389 41.52 18.90 40.70
C ALA A 389 40.34 19.43 39.84
N LEU A 390 40.18 20.76 39.75
CA LEU A 390 39.12 21.40 38.98
C LEU A 390 39.31 21.21 37.46
N ILE A 391 40.55 21.30 36.97
CA ILE A 391 40.91 21.10 35.57
C ILE A 391 40.68 19.66 35.14
N SER A 392 40.94 18.67 36.04
CA SER A 392 40.64 17.28 35.78
C SER A 392 39.13 17.05 35.57
N GLN A 393 38.28 17.70 36.38
CA GLN A 393 36.82 17.64 36.23
C GLN A 393 36.32 18.29 34.94
N LEU A 394 36.94 19.41 34.53
CA LEU A 394 36.54 20.12 33.29
C LEU A 394 36.88 19.31 32.02
N ASN A 395 38.02 18.64 32.02
CA ASN A 395 38.44 17.80 30.89
C ASN A 395 37.54 16.59 30.69
N GLU A 396 37.02 16.02 31.78
CA GLU A 396 36.07 14.89 31.70
C GLU A 396 34.71 15.34 31.13
N GLN A 397 34.25 16.51 31.51
CA GLN A 397 33.02 17.09 30.94
C GLN A 397 33.16 17.45 29.47
N THR A 398 34.33 17.89 29.01
CA THR A 398 34.57 18.23 27.60
C THR A 398 34.60 16.96 26.74
N ARG A 399 35.21 15.87 27.22
CA ARG A 399 35.24 14.58 26.53
C ARG A 399 33.85 13.98 26.33
N VAL A 400 32.97 14.14 27.31
CA VAL A 400 31.57 13.69 27.20
C VAL A 400 30.84 14.44 26.09
N LYS A 401 31.01 15.77 26.01
CA LYS A 401 30.40 16.59 24.95
C LYS A 401 30.88 16.19 23.55
N GLU A 402 32.17 15.92 23.38
CA GLU A 402 32.76 15.51 22.09
C GLU A 402 32.17 14.19 21.59
N VAL A 403 31.98 13.21 22.47
CA VAL A 403 31.35 11.92 22.12
C VAL A 403 29.92 12.11 21.63
N TYR A 404 29.16 13.02 22.28
CA TYR A 404 27.77 13.29 21.87
C TYR A 404 27.68 14.04 20.55
N VAL A 405 28.57 14.99 20.30
CA VAL A 405 28.64 15.68 19.00
C VAL A 405 29.00 14.70 17.88
N GLY A 406 29.99 13.83 18.12
CA GLY A 406 30.36 12.78 17.17
C GLY A 406 29.18 11.85 16.81
N ARG A 407 28.43 11.41 17.84
CA ARG A 407 27.27 10.55 17.63
C ARG A 407 26.11 11.25 16.95
N PHE A 408 25.87 12.52 17.27
CA PHE A 408 24.88 13.35 16.57
C PHE A 408 25.22 13.52 15.09
N MET A 409 26.49 13.76 14.78
CA MET A 409 26.97 13.87 13.39
C MET A 409 26.84 12.55 12.63
N SER A 410 27.12 11.42 13.28
CA SER A 410 26.89 10.09 12.69
C SER A 410 25.41 9.85 12.38
N LEU A 411 24.51 10.16 13.33
CA LEU A 411 23.06 10.03 13.10
C LEU A 411 22.58 10.92 11.96
N CYS A 412 23.10 12.13 11.83
CA CYS A 412 22.79 13.00 10.71
C CYS A 412 23.28 12.43 9.36
N SER A 413 24.48 11.84 9.36
CA SER A 413 25.05 11.17 8.17
C SER A 413 24.21 9.99 7.73
N ASP A 414 23.87 9.11 8.66
CA ASP A 414 23.01 7.93 8.40
C ASP A 414 21.64 8.35 7.85
N TYR A 415 21.10 9.46 8.34
CA TYR A 415 19.82 10.00 7.86
C TYR A 415 19.93 10.53 6.43
N ILE A 416 21.04 11.19 6.10
CA ILE A 416 21.32 11.68 4.74
C ILE A 416 21.48 10.51 3.77
N ASP A 417 22.20 9.45 4.18
CA ASP A 417 22.40 8.25 3.39
C ASP A 417 21.06 7.54 3.12
N LYS A 418 20.19 7.41 4.13
CA LYS A 418 18.83 6.87 3.98
C LYS A 418 18.00 7.67 2.97
N ILE A 419 18.08 9.00 3.03
CA ILE A 419 17.39 9.88 2.07
C ILE A 419 17.95 9.68 0.66
N ASP A 420 19.26 9.58 0.51
CA ASP A 420 19.88 9.41 -0.81
C ASP A 420 19.55 8.03 -1.41
N ASP A 421 19.54 6.99 -0.61
CA ASP A 421 19.13 5.66 -1.05
C ASP A 421 17.65 5.61 -1.43
N PHE A 422 16.79 6.27 -0.67
CA PHE A 422 15.39 6.44 -1.05
C PHE A 422 15.26 7.18 -2.39
N ARG A 423 15.99 8.28 -2.56
CA ARG A 423 16.05 9.04 -3.80
C ARG A 423 16.53 8.19 -4.98
N LYS A 424 17.60 7.40 -4.79
CA LYS A 424 18.14 6.47 -5.80
C LYS A 424 17.13 5.39 -6.17
N ARG A 425 16.42 4.86 -5.19
CA ARG A 425 15.38 3.85 -5.39
C ARG A 425 14.21 4.42 -6.19
N VAL A 426 13.74 5.62 -5.81
CA VAL A 426 12.72 6.37 -6.55
C VAL A 426 13.16 6.61 -7.99
N ASN A 427 14.38 7.14 -8.20
CA ASN A 427 14.90 7.41 -9.55
C ASN A 427 15.06 6.15 -10.41
N ARG A 428 15.41 5.01 -9.79
CA ARG A 428 15.51 3.72 -10.50
C ARG A 428 14.13 3.28 -10.98
N MET A 429 13.12 3.37 -10.12
CA MET A 429 11.73 3.02 -10.45
C MET A 429 11.15 3.97 -11.52
N VAL A 430 11.45 5.26 -11.46
CA VAL A 430 11.07 6.23 -12.51
C VAL A 430 11.69 5.85 -13.86
N LYS A 431 13.00 5.54 -13.89
CA LYS A 431 13.70 5.13 -15.12
C LYS A 431 13.23 3.78 -15.64
N GLY A 432 12.82 2.88 -14.75
CA GLY A 432 12.26 1.57 -15.09
C GLY A 432 10.79 1.62 -15.53
N HIS A 433 10.15 2.80 -15.51
CA HIS A 433 8.70 2.97 -15.75
C HIS A 433 7.81 2.17 -14.76
N GLU A 434 8.34 1.85 -13.58
CA GLU A 434 7.67 1.11 -12.50
C GLU A 434 6.79 2.06 -11.66
N TYR A 435 5.90 2.79 -12.34
CA TYR A 435 5.15 3.90 -11.71
C TYR A 435 4.17 3.44 -10.63
N GLU A 436 3.65 2.23 -10.71
CA GLU A 436 2.75 1.64 -9.70
C GLU A 436 3.51 1.28 -8.41
N GLU A 437 4.70 0.73 -8.56
CA GLU A 437 5.56 0.35 -7.43
C GLU A 437 6.15 1.60 -6.76
N LEU A 438 6.46 2.62 -7.55
CA LEU A 438 6.89 3.93 -7.07
C LEU A 438 5.76 4.63 -6.28
N TYR A 439 4.51 4.56 -6.77
CA TYR A 439 3.36 5.12 -6.07
C TYR A 439 3.11 4.43 -4.71
N ARG A 440 3.25 3.10 -4.65
CA ARG A 440 3.18 2.36 -3.38
C ARG A 440 4.30 2.76 -2.43
N LEU A 441 5.53 2.84 -2.92
CA LEU A 441 6.70 3.18 -2.12
C LEU A 441 6.55 4.55 -1.46
N THR A 442 6.05 5.56 -2.18
CA THR A 442 5.95 6.93 -1.65
C THR A 442 4.68 7.19 -0.87
N LYS A 443 3.64 6.37 -1.02
CA LYS A 443 2.40 6.44 -0.24
C LYS A 443 2.48 5.70 1.08
N SER A 444 3.32 4.66 1.19
CA SER A 444 3.46 3.90 2.41
C SER A 444 3.86 4.81 3.59
N THR A 445 3.09 4.74 4.64
CA THR A 445 3.45 5.36 5.93
C THR A 445 4.44 4.50 6.72
N GLU A 446 4.76 3.30 6.23
CA GLU A 446 5.64 2.33 6.88
C GLU A 446 7.05 2.87 7.10
N MET A 447 7.62 3.50 6.07
CA MET A 447 8.93 4.15 6.17
C MET A 447 8.94 5.23 7.24
N LYS A 448 7.89 6.05 7.30
CA LYS A 448 7.75 7.08 8.34
C LYS A 448 7.61 6.48 9.73
N SER A 449 6.83 5.41 9.87
CA SER A 449 6.66 4.72 11.16
C SER A 449 7.97 4.11 11.62
N GLN A 450 8.70 3.47 10.73
CA GLN A 450 9.97 2.84 11.01
C GLN A 450 11.04 3.89 11.42
N GLU A 451 11.10 5.03 10.73
CA GLU A 451 12.01 6.12 11.09
C GLU A 451 11.68 6.74 12.47
N ILE A 452 10.41 6.83 12.83
CA ILE A 452 9.99 7.28 14.16
C ILE A 452 10.42 6.25 15.24
N ASP A 453 10.25 4.97 14.97
CA ASP A 453 10.68 3.91 15.87
C ASP A 453 12.20 3.90 16.04
N ASP A 454 12.95 4.07 14.96
CA ASP A 454 14.42 4.20 14.98
C ASP A 454 14.86 5.44 15.76
N LEU A 455 14.22 6.58 15.56
CA LEU A 455 14.47 7.81 16.30
C LEU A 455 14.23 7.61 17.79
N CYS A 456 13.11 7.00 18.16
CA CYS A 456 12.78 6.70 19.54
C CYS A 456 13.77 5.72 20.17
N ALA A 457 14.18 4.68 19.45
CA ALA A 457 15.17 3.72 19.92
C ALA A 457 16.55 4.35 20.14
N ASN A 458 16.98 5.20 19.20
CA ASN A 458 18.24 5.94 19.33
C ASN A 458 18.21 6.94 20.50
N PHE A 459 17.08 7.59 20.69
CA PHE A 459 16.86 8.48 21.83
C PHE A 459 16.92 7.71 23.15
N ASP A 460 16.19 6.61 23.28
CA ASP A 460 16.14 5.77 24.47
C ASP A 460 17.53 5.28 24.86
N TYR A 461 18.26 4.75 23.87
CA TYR A 461 19.63 4.28 24.07
C TYR A 461 20.57 5.41 24.52
N ALA A 462 20.55 6.54 23.81
CA ALA A 462 21.41 7.66 24.14
C ALA A 462 21.08 8.23 25.52
N PHE A 463 19.79 8.36 25.84
CA PHE A 463 19.32 8.89 27.09
C PHE A 463 19.66 7.97 28.29
N LEU A 464 19.39 6.67 28.17
CA LEU A 464 19.68 5.71 29.23
C LEU A 464 21.19 5.49 29.44
N HIS A 465 21.98 5.73 28.41
CA HIS A 465 23.42 5.73 28.55
C HIS A 465 23.94 6.97 29.31
N LEU A 466 23.25 8.11 29.12
CA LEU A 466 23.51 9.36 29.89
C LEU A 466 23.01 9.26 31.33
N PHE A 467 21.87 8.63 31.52
CA PHE A 467 21.18 8.54 32.79
C PHE A 467 20.79 7.09 33.08
N PRO A 468 21.77 6.21 33.39
CA PRO A 468 21.52 4.76 33.56
C PRO A 468 20.49 4.45 34.65
N ASN A 469 20.44 5.25 35.68
CA ASN A 469 19.53 5.08 36.83
C ASN A 469 18.20 5.80 36.66
N PHE A 470 17.99 6.51 35.56
CA PHE A 470 16.81 7.36 35.37
C PHE A 470 15.49 6.66 35.66
N VAL A 471 15.31 5.43 35.18
CA VAL A 471 14.06 4.67 35.38
C VAL A 471 13.86 4.31 36.84
N ALA A 472 14.91 3.91 37.53
CA ALA A 472 14.86 3.57 38.95
C ALA A 472 14.52 4.84 39.78
N ASP A 473 15.25 5.93 39.53
CA ASP A 473 15.06 7.21 40.22
C ASP A 473 13.70 7.83 39.93
N PHE A 474 13.22 7.73 38.66
CA PHE A 474 11.89 8.17 38.28
C PHE A 474 10.79 7.36 39.00
N ASN A 475 10.93 6.03 39.04
CA ASN A 475 9.99 5.16 39.74
C ASN A 475 10.00 5.37 41.24
N ALA A 476 11.10 5.85 41.82
CA ALA A 476 11.15 6.26 43.23
C ALA A 476 10.27 7.50 43.53
N LEU A 477 9.93 8.29 42.51
CA LEU A 477 9.03 9.43 42.64
C LEU A 477 7.54 9.04 42.53
N LEU A 478 7.21 7.79 42.19
CA LEU A 478 5.86 7.28 42.01
C LEU A 478 5.45 6.36 43.17
N ILE A 479 4.13 6.27 43.41
CA ILE A 479 3.57 5.31 44.39
C ILE A 479 3.90 3.89 43.94
N PRO A 480 4.18 2.95 44.87
CA PRO A 480 4.72 1.63 44.55
C PRO A 480 3.86 0.81 43.57
N GLU A 481 2.54 0.94 43.66
CA GLU A 481 1.56 0.20 42.86
C GLU A 481 1.46 0.70 41.40
N GLU A 482 1.97 1.90 41.12
CA GLU A 482 1.85 2.58 39.82
C GLU A 482 3.23 2.79 39.15
N ARG A 483 4.26 2.05 39.58
CA ARG A 483 5.58 2.10 38.98
C ARG A 483 5.55 1.60 37.54
N LEU A 484 6.34 2.26 36.71
CA LEU A 484 6.36 1.98 35.27
C LEU A 484 7.40 0.89 34.98
N GLU A 485 6.98 -0.14 34.27
CA GLU A 485 7.88 -1.19 33.77
C GLU A 485 8.47 -0.78 32.42
N VAL A 486 9.70 -1.20 32.18
CA VAL A 486 10.38 -1.06 30.89
C VAL A 486 10.34 -2.40 30.14
N THR A 487 10.03 -2.35 28.87
CA THR A 487 9.87 -3.53 28.01
C THR A 487 11.19 -4.08 27.44
N GLY A 488 12.37 -3.62 27.94
CA GLY A 488 13.70 -4.08 27.49
C GLY A 488 14.82 -3.24 28.11
N GLU A 489 16.06 -3.73 28.00
CA GLU A 489 17.25 -3.16 28.69
C GLU A 489 17.53 -1.68 28.32
N TYR A 490 17.12 -1.22 27.12
CA TYR A 490 17.31 0.15 26.65
C TYR A 490 16.06 0.71 25.95
N LYS A 491 14.84 0.35 26.42
CA LYS A 491 13.60 0.80 25.76
C LYS A 491 12.66 1.49 26.75
N LEU A 492 12.51 2.78 26.62
CA LEU A 492 11.57 3.59 27.39
C LEU A 492 10.14 3.45 26.81
N ASN A 493 9.14 3.40 27.69
CA ASN A 493 7.76 3.58 27.26
C ASN A 493 7.47 5.07 27.00
N THR A 494 6.34 5.37 26.38
CA THR A 494 5.96 6.75 26.02
C THR A 494 5.98 7.70 27.21
N THR A 495 5.53 7.24 28.36
CA THR A 495 5.51 8.04 29.59
C THR A 495 6.93 8.41 30.02
N LEU A 496 7.81 7.44 30.08
CA LEU A 496 9.21 7.66 30.46
C LEU A 496 9.95 8.55 29.46
N ARG A 497 9.67 8.43 28.15
CA ARG A 497 10.24 9.32 27.14
C ARG A 497 9.83 10.78 27.31
N ILE A 498 8.57 11.04 27.67
CA ILE A 498 8.09 12.39 27.95
C ILE A 498 8.90 13.01 29.09
N PHE A 499 9.09 12.26 30.17
CA PHE A 499 9.83 12.78 31.33
C PHE A 499 11.35 12.75 31.14
N ALA A 500 11.86 11.89 30.29
CA ALA A 500 13.25 11.92 29.83
C ALA A 500 13.54 13.23 29.03
N LEU A 501 12.61 13.66 28.17
CA LEU A 501 12.70 14.94 27.48
C LEU A 501 12.64 16.13 28.45
N ILE A 502 11.76 16.07 29.46
CA ILE A 502 11.70 17.09 30.52
C ILE A 502 13.01 17.10 31.32
N ARG A 503 13.60 15.95 31.61
CA ARG A 503 14.92 15.84 32.25
C ARG A 503 16.02 16.51 31.42
N LEU A 504 15.96 16.41 30.10
CA LEU A 504 16.87 17.11 29.17
C LEU A 504 16.53 18.60 29.00
N GLY A 505 15.53 19.13 29.72
CA GLY A 505 15.13 20.54 29.64
C GLY A 505 14.12 20.87 28.56
N ILE A 506 13.54 19.87 27.88
CA ILE A 506 12.46 20.08 26.91
C ILE A 506 11.12 19.98 27.63
N GLU A 507 10.64 21.11 28.17
CA GLU A 507 9.44 21.17 29.03
C GLU A 507 8.17 21.48 28.27
N ASP A 508 8.29 22.11 27.12
CA ASP A 508 7.16 22.52 26.28
C ASP A 508 6.44 21.30 25.70
N SER A 509 5.17 21.15 26.06
CA SER A 509 4.36 20.00 25.61
C SER A 509 4.19 19.97 24.09
N SER A 510 4.24 21.10 23.40
CA SER A 510 4.16 21.14 21.94
C SER A 510 5.45 20.63 21.30
N LYS A 511 6.62 20.93 21.90
CA LYS A 511 7.91 20.39 21.46
C LYS A 511 8.01 18.88 21.70
N ILE A 512 7.57 18.43 22.89
CA ILE A 512 7.52 17.00 23.23
C ILE A 512 6.58 16.25 22.29
N ALA A 513 5.40 16.79 22.02
CA ALA A 513 4.42 16.23 21.10
C ALA A 513 4.99 16.08 19.67
N LYS A 514 5.70 17.11 19.21
CA LYS A 514 6.35 17.11 17.89
C LYS A 514 7.47 16.07 17.82
N PHE A 515 8.28 15.96 18.87
CA PHE A 515 9.39 14.99 18.92
C PHE A 515 8.88 13.55 18.95
N LEU A 516 7.84 13.27 19.73
CA LEU A 516 7.27 11.92 19.88
C LEU A 516 6.18 11.61 18.86
N HIS A 517 5.84 12.53 17.97
CA HIS A 517 4.76 12.42 16.98
C HIS A 517 3.37 12.12 17.58
N TYR A 518 3.09 12.70 18.75
CA TYR A 518 1.78 12.63 19.40
C TYR A 518 1.03 13.97 19.31
N SER A 519 -0.26 13.95 19.65
CA SER A 519 -1.01 15.20 19.83
C SER A 519 -0.58 15.90 21.13
N VAL A 520 -0.65 17.23 21.14
CA VAL A 520 -0.32 18.02 22.34
C VAL A 520 -1.20 17.61 23.53
N ASN A 521 -2.49 17.34 23.25
CA ASN A 521 -3.42 16.83 24.26
C ASN A 521 -3.00 15.49 24.85
N THR A 522 -2.46 14.62 24.02
CA THR A 522 -1.92 13.32 24.47
C THR A 522 -0.79 13.51 25.47
N ILE A 523 0.13 14.42 25.19
CA ILE A 523 1.23 14.73 26.11
C ILE A 523 0.73 15.31 27.42
N TYR A 524 -0.23 16.24 27.36
CA TYR A 524 -0.86 16.77 28.58
C TYR A 524 -1.50 15.69 29.44
N ASN A 525 -2.20 14.73 28.81
CA ASN A 525 -2.83 13.63 29.52
C ASN A 525 -1.80 12.71 30.21
N TYR A 526 -0.72 12.38 29.55
CA TYR A 526 0.37 11.60 30.15
C TYR A 526 1.00 12.35 31.34
N ARG A 527 1.32 13.62 31.17
CA ARG A 527 1.89 14.45 32.24
C ARG A 527 0.96 14.57 33.44
N ALA A 528 -0.34 14.84 33.18
CA ALA A 528 -1.34 14.94 34.23
C ALA A 528 -1.53 13.61 34.97
N ARG A 529 -1.57 12.49 34.25
CA ARG A 529 -1.71 11.15 34.84
C ARG A 529 -0.57 10.85 35.79
N VAL A 530 0.66 11.06 35.36
CA VAL A 530 1.83 10.75 36.19
C VAL A 530 1.94 11.67 37.40
N LYS A 531 1.62 12.95 37.26
CA LYS A 531 1.57 13.89 38.39
C LYS A 531 0.53 13.48 39.45
N ASN A 532 -0.52 12.77 39.07
CA ASN A 532 -1.55 12.29 40.00
C ASN A 532 -1.12 11.04 40.79
N ILE A 533 -0.15 10.29 40.31
CA ILE A 533 0.38 9.07 40.94
C ILE A 533 1.77 9.31 41.55
N ALA A 534 2.21 10.55 41.63
CA ALA A 534 3.48 10.93 42.24
C ALA A 534 3.36 10.93 43.79
N VAL A 535 4.42 10.53 44.45
CA VAL A 535 4.56 10.59 45.91
C VAL A 535 4.72 12.04 46.40
N THR A 536 5.19 12.93 45.52
CA THR A 536 5.45 14.35 45.83
C THR A 536 4.29 15.23 45.41
N HIS A 537 4.26 16.48 45.92
CA HIS A 537 3.26 17.46 45.50
C HIS A 537 3.31 17.65 43.98
N ARG A 538 2.13 17.77 43.35
CA ARG A 538 1.93 17.78 41.90
C ARG A 538 2.80 18.80 41.15
N ASP A 539 3.05 19.95 41.75
CA ASP A 539 3.80 21.04 41.14
C ASP A 539 5.33 20.84 41.23
N ASP A 540 5.80 20.10 42.23
CA ASP A 540 7.23 19.84 42.46
C ASP A 540 7.74 18.62 41.68
N PHE A 541 6.85 17.80 41.16
CA PHE A 541 7.20 16.54 40.51
C PHE A 541 8.19 16.73 39.35
N GLU A 542 7.90 17.61 38.42
CA GLU A 542 8.75 17.86 37.26
C GLU A 542 10.09 18.51 37.64
N VAL A 543 10.11 19.31 38.72
CA VAL A 543 11.35 19.87 39.26
C VAL A 543 12.26 18.76 39.76
N ARG A 544 11.69 17.78 40.46
CA ARG A 544 12.47 16.61 40.92
C ARG A 544 12.92 15.72 39.78
N VAL A 545 12.09 15.52 38.77
CA VAL A 545 12.50 14.79 37.57
C VAL A 545 13.71 15.43 36.90
N LYS A 546 13.79 16.76 36.87
CA LYS A 546 14.96 17.46 36.31
C LYS A 546 16.23 17.26 37.13
N GLN A 547 16.10 16.94 38.39
CA GLN A 547 17.23 16.72 39.30
C GLN A 547 17.74 15.27 39.27
N ILE A 548 17.06 14.34 38.60
CA ILE A 548 17.51 12.95 38.48
C ILE A 548 18.89 12.89 37.82
N GLY A 549 19.86 12.28 38.48
CA GLY A 549 21.22 12.13 37.97
C GLY A 549 22.05 13.42 37.92
N MET A 550 21.68 14.45 38.74
CA MET A 550 22.55 15.60 39.02
C MET A 550 23.55 15.30 40.10
#